data_9c9657e509f810dfdf4e96b14bb57b9f
#
_entry.id   9c9657e509f810dfdf4e96b14bb57b9f
#
_cell.length_a   1.000
_cell.length_b   1.000
_cell.length_c   1.000
_cell.angle_alpha   90.00
_cell.angle_beta   90.00
_cell.angle_gamma   90.00
#
_symmetry.space_group_name_H-M   'P 1'
#
loop_
_entity.id
_entity.type
_entity.pdbx_description
1 polymer ?
#
loop_
_entity_poly.entity_id
_entity_poly.type
_entity_poly.pdbx_seq_one_letter_code
_entity_poly.pdbx_strand_id
1 'polypeptide(L)'
;RARLWSLDLEHNKYTEPDQIIERLLAHYLRWTEHEKSHPTHRFVAVGIEKIAFQKYLISQFKQICRLRHLHPHVVELKGDRDKTRRIRQLVPLFVQDRIFLRPEQTYLEHQLRAFPKGRYDDCGDALAYHLQFGHLLPSPAPTAPKVVPTTFKDYVDMAEAWKLERDRFAPFNVDVAFIPQLFN
;
A
#
# COMPACT_ATOMS: atom_id res chain seq x y z
N ARG A 1 -6.25 8.14 13.55
CA ARG A 1 -5.57 6.86 13.33
C ARG A 1 -5.30 6.72 11.84
N ALA A 2 -4.10 6.32 11.43
CA ALA A 2 -3.76 6.13 10.02
C ALA A 2 -4.66 5.04 9.38
N ARG A 3 -5.08 5.28 8.14
CA ARG A 3 -5.85 4.36 7.30
C ARG A 3 -4.98 3.93 6.12
N LEU A 4 -5.17 2.70 5.66
CA LEU A 4 -4.49 2.13 4.50
C LEU A 4 -5.53 1.85 3.42
N TRP A 5 -5.25 2.32 2.21
CA TRP A 5 -6.07 2.06 1.03
C TRP A 5 -5.28 1.28 0.00
N SER A 6 -5.79 0.15 -0.42
CA SER A 6 -5.25 -0.57 -1.57
C SER A 6 -5.83 0.05 -2.83
N LEU A 7 -5.03 0.79 -3.57
CA LEU A 7 -5.49 1.55 -4.74
C LEU A 7 -5.40 0.76 -6.03
N ASP A 8 -4.35 -0.05 -6.13
CA ASP A 8 -4.06 -0.83 -7.33
C ASP A 8 -3.46 -2.16 -6.94
N LEU A 9 -3.74 -3.18 -7.72
CA LEU A 9 -3.19 -4.52 -7.56
C LEU A 9 -2.92 -5.10 -8.93
N GLU A 10 -1.68 -5.44 -9.19
CA GLU A 10 -1.32 -6.25 -10.34
C GLU A 10 -0.80 -7.61 -9.85
N HIS A 11 -1.41 -8.67 -10.35
CA HIS A 11 -1.02 -10.03 -10.07
C HIS A 11 -0.86 -10.79 -11.39
N ASN A 12 0.37 -10.93 -11.83
CA ASN A 12 0.74 -11.61 -13.06
C ASN A 12 1.95 -12.51 -12.82
N LYS A 13 2.05 -13.56 -13.62
CA LYS A 13 3.23 -14.41 -13.65
C LYS A 13 4.16 -13.90 -14.78
N TYR A 14 5.27 -13.33 -14.38
CA TYR A 14 6.32 -12.91 -15.30
C TYR A 14 7.43 -13.96 -15.33
N THR A 15 7.91 -14.30 -16.52
CA THR A 15 8.97 -15.28 -16.70
C THR A 15 10.35 -14.62 -16.82
N GLU A 16 10.37 -13.38 -17.30
CA GLU A 16 11.61 -12.65 -17.56
C GLU A 16 11.80 -11.47 -16.57
N PRO A 17 13.00 -11.31 -16.01
CA PRO A 17 13.33 -10.21 -15.11
C PRO A 17 13.03 -8.81 -15.68
N ASP A 18 13.27 -8.64 -16.98
CA ASP A 18 13.08 -7.35 -17.63
C ASP A 18 11.61 -6.92 -17.65
N GLN A 19 10.69 -7.87 -17.81
CA GLN A 19 9.25 -7.60 -17.74
C GLN A 19 8.85 -7.07 -16.35
N ILE A 20 9.44 -7.61 -15.30
CA ILE A 20 9.19 -7.15 -13.92
C ILE A 20 9.67 -5.71 -13.75
N ILE A 21 10.87 -5.42 -14.24
CA ILE A 21 11.47 -4.09 -14.14
C ILE A 21 10.64 -3.07 -14.93
N GLU A 22 10.20 -3.42 -16.14
CA GLU A 22 9.34 -2.56 -16.94
C GLU A 22 8.00 -2.26 -16.25
N ARG A 23 7.37 -3.28 -15.65
CA ARG A 23 6.11 -3.08 -14.91
C ARG A 23 6.32 -2.23 -13.68
N LEU A 24 7.38 -2.48 -12.90
CA LEU A 24 7.73 -1.67 -11.75
C LEU A 24 7.96 -0.21 -12.13
N LEU A 25 8.66 0.01 -13.24
CA LEU A 25 8.90 1.35 -13.76
C LEU A 25 7.60 2.02 -14.24
N ALA A 26 6.71 1.27 -14.91
CA ALA A 26 5.42 1.78 -15.34
C ALA A 26 4.55 2.22 -14.15
N HIS A 27 4.51 1.40 -13.08
CA HIS A 27 3.82 1.78 -11.83
C HIS A 27 4.44 3.03 -11.20
N TYR A 28 5.77 3.08 -11.09
CA TYR A 28 6.45 4.25 -10.53
C TYR A 28 6.12 5.54 -11.31
N LEU A 29 6.20 5.50 -12.64
CA LEU A 29 5.91 6.66 -13.49
C LEU A 29 4.43 7.08 -13.39
N ARG A 30 3.52 6.11 -13.41
CA ARG A 30 2.07 6.37 -13.28
C ARG A 30 1.75 7.11 -11.97
N TRP A 31 2.31 6.64 -10.85
CA TRP A 31 2.00 7.23 -9.55
C TRP A 31 2.73 8.54 -9.28
N THR A 32 3.92 8.73 -9.81
CA THR A 32 4.59 10.04 -9.78
C THR A 32 3.91 11.07 -10.67
N GLU A 33 3.29 10.66 -11.78
CA GLU A 33 2.46 11.55 -12.59
C GLU A 33 1.15 11.89 -11.88
N HIS A 34 0.55 10.92 -11.20
CA HIS A 34 -0.63 11.14 -10.37
C HIS A 34 -0.33 12.16 -9.24
N GLU A 35 0.83 12.09 -8.58
CA GLU A 35 1.26 13.06 -7.59
C GLU A 35 1.29 14.49 -8.12
N LYS A 36 1.78 14.70 -9.35
CA LYS A 36 1.80 16.05 -9.98
C LYS A 36 0.39 16.62 -10.17
N SER A 37 -0.57 15.77 -10.50
CA SER A 37 -1.97 16.16 -10.69
C SER A 37 -2.75 16.31 -9.39
N HIS A 38 -2.25 15.74 -8.29
CA HIS A 38 -2.90 15.69 -6.99
C HIS A 38 -1.93 16.13 -5.88
N PRO A 39 -1.76 17.43 -5.62
CA PRO A 39 -0.71 17.96 -4.71
C PRO A 39 -0.81 17.47 -3.26
N THR A 40 -1.97 16.93 -2.86
CA THR A 40 -2.18 16.35 -1.53
C THR A 40 -1.70 14.90 -1.44
N HIS A 41 -1.45 14.26 -2.58
CA HIS A 41 -0.94 12.90 -2.65
C HIS A 41 0.58 12.96 -2.80
N ARG A 42 1.28 12.10 -2.09
CA ARG A 42 2.73 12.03 -2.16
C ARG A 42 3.17 10.58 -2.38
N PHE A 43 3.93 10.37 -3.45
CA PHE A 43 4.63 9.11 -3.65
C PHE A 43 5.78 9.00 -2.64
N VAL A 44 5.76 7.97 -1.80
CA VAL A 44 6.73 7.86 -0.69
C VAL A 44 7.90 6.96 -1.04
N ALA A 45 7.63 5.75 -1.52
CA ALA A 45 8.68 4.78 -1.79
C ALA A 45 8.22 3.62 -2.68
N VAL A 46 9.18 2.94 -3.27
CA VAL A 46 9.04 1.64 -3.91
C VAL A 46 9.56 0.58 -2.95
N GLY A 47 8.70 -0.34 -2.50
CA GLY A 47 9.10 -1.45 -1.67
C GLY A 47 9.38 -2.71 -2.48
N ILE A 48 10.52 -3.33 -2.27
CA ILE A 48 10.89 -4.59 -2.92
C ILE A 48 11.36 -5.56 -1.85
N GLU A 49 10.78 -6.76 -1.81
CA GLU A 49 11.19 -7.80 -0.86
C GLU A 49 12.65 -8.21 -1.07
N LYS A 50 13.39 -8.40 0.04
CA LYS A 50 14.81 -8.73 0.00
C LYS A 50 15.03 -10.24 0.00
N ILE A 51 14.83 -10.90 -1.13
CA ILE A 51 15.30 -12.27 -1.37
C ILE A 51 16.41 -12.29 -2.43
N ALA A 52 17.14 -13.40 -2.53
CA ALA A 52 18.38 -13.48 -3.32
C ALA A 52 18.25 -12.99 -4.78
N PHE A 53 17.20 -13.41 -5.47
CA PHE A 53 16.92 -12.99 -6.85
C PHE A 53 16.54 -11.51 -6.94
N GLN A 54 15.81 -11.00 -5.96
CA GLN A 54 15.33 -9.62 -5.96
C GLN A 54 16.43 -8.59 -5.70
N LYS A 55 17.58 -8.98 -5.12
CA LYS A 55 18.75 -8.10 -5.06
C LYS A 55 19.23 -7.72 -6.47
N TYR A 56 19.20 -8.66 -7.40
CA TYR A 56 19.51 -8.38 -8.80
C TYR A 56 18.48 -7.41 -9.39
N LEU A 57 17.19 -7.67 -9.21
CA LEU A 57 16.12 -6.78 -9.68
C LEU A 57 16.24 -5.36 -9.12
N ILE A 58 16.51 -5.22 -7.83
CA ILE A 58 16.72 -3.91 -7.17
C ILE A 58 17.87 -3.17 -7.83
N SER A 59 18.99 -3.86 -8.08
CA SER A 59 20.16 -3.27 -8.73
C SER A 59 19.85 -2.80 -10.14
N GLN A 60 19.22 -3.64 -10.95
CA GLN A 60 18.82 -3.32 -12.32
C GLN A 60 17.80 -2.19 -12.38
N PHE A 61 16.77 -2.24 -11.53
CA PHE A 61 15.78 -1.16 -11.44
C PHE A 61 16.43 0.18 -11.11
N LYS A 62 17.31 0.23 -10.10
CA LYS A 62 18.05 1.44 -9.73
C LYS A 62 18.95 1.94 -10.87
N GLN A 63 19.58 1.04 -11.61
CA GLN A 63 20.40 1.38 -12.76
C GLN A 63 19.57 2.01 -13.89
N ILE A 64 18.45 1.40 -14.25
CA ILE A 64 17.55 1.91 -15.29
C ILE A 64 16.97 3.26 -14.89
N CYS A 65 16.57 3.40 -13.62
CA CYS A 65 16.10 4.68 -13.11
C CYS A 65 17.16 5.78 -13.24
N ARG A 66 18.43 5.50 -12.90
CA ARG A 66 19.52 6.48 -13.08
C ARG A 66 19.71 6.88 -14.56
N LEU A 67 19.68 5.92 -15.46
CA LEU A 67 19.80 6.19 -16.90
C LEU A 67 18.66 7.06 -17.44
N ARG A 68 17.50 6.99 -16.81
CA ARG A 68 16.29 7.79 -17.14
C ARG A 68 16.13 9.04 -16.27
N HIS A 69 17.14 9.41 -15.49
CA HIS A 69 17.10 10.54 -14.53
C HIS A 69 15.95 10.48 -13.54
N LEU A 70 15.57 9.26 -13.13
CA LEU A 70 14.54 8.99 -12.12
C LEU A 70 15.20 8.63 -10.80
N HIS A 71 14.63 9.11 -9.69
CA HIS A 71 15.21 8.95 -8.35
C HIS A 71 14.20 8.36 -7.34
N PRO A 72 13.68 7.13 -7.57
CA PRO A 72 12.78 6.49 -6.63
C PRO A 72 13.45 6.22 -5.30
N HIS A 73 12.75 6.49 -4.21
CA HIS A 73 13.15 5.98 -2.90
C HIS A 73 12.83 4.49 -2.84
N VAL A 74 13.83 3.63 -2.98
CA VAL A 74 13.66 2.18 -2.95
C VAL A 74 13.96 1.65 -1.56
N VAL A 75 12.96 1.01 -0.95
CA VAL A 75 13.05 0.37 0.37
C VAL A 75 13.13 -1.14 0.21
N GLU A 76 14.16 -1.75 0.77
CA GLU A 76 14.30 -3.19 0.85
C GLU A 76 13.43 -3.72 1.98
N LEU A 77 12.36 -4.44 1.63
CA LEU A 77 11.44 -5.01 2.60
C LEU A 77 12.02 -6.30 3.17
N LYS A 78 11.95 -6.43 4.50
CA LYS A 78 12.43 -7.64 5.16
C LYS A 78 11.38 -8.74 5.04
N GLY A 79 11.73 -9.81 4.33
CA GLY A 79 10.97 -11.06 4.36
C GLY A 79 11.14 -11.70 5.74
N ASP A 80 10.11 -11.66 6.57
CA ASP A 80 10.07 -12.52 7.76
C ASP A 80 9.79 -13.96 7.30
N ARG A 81 10.42 -14.95 7.95
CA ARG A 81 10.24 -16.37 7.62
C ARG A 81 8.79 -16.84 7.80
N ASP A 82 8.03 -16.18 8.68
CA ASP A 82 6.64 -16.51 8.95
C ASP A 82 5.67 -15.60 8.18
N LYS A 83 5.41 -15.98 6.92
CA LYS A 83 4.41 -15.34 6.05
C LYS A 83 3.02 -15.30 6.71
N THR A 84 2.64 -16.40 7.38
CA THR A 84 1.34 -16.50 8.07
C THR A 84 1.21 -15.45 9.16
N ARG A 85 2.24 -15.26 9.97
CA ARG A 85 2.27 -14.23 11.01
C ARG A 85 2.16 -12.83 10.40
N ARG A 86 2.87 -12.58 9.31
CA ARG A 86 2.85 -11.29 8.62
C ARG A 86 1.44 -10.95 8.11
N ILE A 87 0.77 -11.87 7.42
CA ILE A 87 -0.59 -11.64 6.93
C ILE A 87 -1.58 -11.47 8.09
N ARG A 88 -1.43 -12.23 9.18
CA ARG A 88 -2.30 -12.09 10.37
C ARG A 88 -2.25 -10.70 11.00
N GLN A 89 -1.19 -9.94 10.82
CA GLN A 89 -1.10 -8.56 11.32
C GLN A 89 -2.14 -7.62 10.66
N LEU A 90 -2.68 -8.00 9.50
CA LEU A 90 -3.75 -7.24 8.85
C LEU A 90 -5.09 -7.36 9.58
N VAL A 91 -5.36 -8.49 10.24
CA VAL A 91 -6.67 -8.79 10.86
C VAL A 91 -7.13 -7.68 11.80
N PRO A 92 -6.36 -7.24 12.81
CA PRO A 92 -6.82 -6.18 13.72
C PRO A 92 -7.04 -4.84 13.00
N LEU A 93 -6.39 -4.62 11.87
CA LEU A 93 -6.58 -3.39 11.09
C LEU A 93 -7.88 -3.43 10.27
N PHE A 94 -8.25 -4.59 9.73
CA PHE A 94 -9.57 -4.77 9.11
C PHE A 94 -10.69 -4.65 10.13
N VAL A 95 -10.56 -5.27 11.30
CA VAL A 95 -11.57 -5.18 12.39
C VAL A 95 -11.76 -3.74 12.89
N GLN A 96 -10.72 -2.90 12.78
CA GLN A 96 -10.76 -1.50 13.19
C GLN A 96 -11.12 -0.52 12.06
N ASP A 97 -11.58 -1.02 10.90
CA ASP A 97 -11.87 -0.24 9.69
C ASP A 97 -10.70 0.67 9.30
N ARG A 98 -9.48 0.12 9.30
CA ARG A 98 -8.25 0.83 8.97
C ARG A 98 -7.64 0.41 7.63
N ILE A 99 -8.12 -0.67 7.02
CA ILE A 99 -7.73 -1.12 5.69
C ILE A 99 -8.97 -1.14 4.79
N PHE A 100 -8.83 -0.56 3.62
CA PHE A 100 -9.88 -0.47 2.62
C PHE A 100 -9.38 -1.03 1.30
N LEU A 101 -10.22 -1.84 0.66
CA LEU A 101 -9.98 -2.40 -0.65
C LEU A 101 -10.91 -1.74 -1.65
N ARG A 102 -10.50 -1.64 -2.91
CA ARG A 102 -11.39 -1.25 -3.98
C ARG A 102 -12.32 -2.41 -4.36
N PRO A 103 -13.54 -2.13 -4.82
CA PRO A 103 -14.49 -3.17 -5.24
C PRO A 103 -13.94 -4.09 -6.35
N GLU A 104 -13.04 -3.58 -7.18
CA GLU A 104 -12.45 -4.31 -8.30
C GLU A 104 -11.39 -5.32 -7.84
N GLN A 105 -10.90 -5.21 -6.62
CA GLN A 105 -9.84 -6.07 -6.06
C GLN A 105 -10.40 -7.39 -5.49
N THR A 106 -11.34 -8.00 -6.21
CA THR A 106 -12.02 -9.25 -5.80
C THR A 106 -11.05 -10.40 -5.59
N TYR A 107 -9.96 -10.45 -6.35
CA TYR A 107 -8.93 -11.47 -6.20
C TYR A 107 -8.18 -11.37 -4.86
N LEU A 108 -7.82 -10.15 -4.44
CA LEU A 108 -7.21 -9.91 -3.13
C LEU A 108 -8.19 -10.25 -2.00
N GLU A 109 -9.43 -9.82 -2.12
CA GLU A 109 -10.46 -10.12 -1.14
C GLU A 109 -10.66 -11.63 -0.98
N HIS A 110 -10.73 -12.36 -2.10
CA HIS A 110 -10.85 -13.82 -2.09
C HIS A 110 -9.67 -14.50 -1.37
N GLN A 111 -8.43 -14.09 -1.64
CA GLN A 111 -7.25 -14.63 -0.96
C GLN A 111 -7.30 -14.36 0.55
N LEU A 112 -7.65 -13.14 0.97
CA LEU A 112 -7.75 -12.78 2.39
C LEU A 112 -8.84 -13.58 3.11
N ARG A 113 -10.00 -13.79 2.48
CA ARG A 113 -11.10 -14.62 3.04
C ARG A 113 -10.74 -16.10 3.14
N ALA A 114 -9.98 -16.62 2.18
CA ALA A 114 -9.57 -18.02 2.18
C ALA A 114 -8.38 -18.32 3.12
N PHE A 115 -7.66 -17.28 3.55
CA PHE A 115 -6.49 -17.42 4.40
C PHE A 115 -6.84 -17.98 5.78
N PRO A 116 -6.05 -18.90 6.40
CA PRO A 116 -4.76 -19.44 5.92
C PRO A 116 -4.88 -20.71 5.05
N LYS A 117 -6.08 -21.15 4.69
CA LYS A 117 -6.32 -22.43 4.00
C LYS A 117 -6.36 -22.27 2.47
N GLY A 118 -6.29 -21.02 1.97
CA GLY A 118 -6.28 -20.72 0.55
C GLY A 118 -5.03 -21.27 -0.15
N ARG A 119 -5.18 -21.64 -1.44
CA ARG A 119 -4.06 -22.09 -2.28
C ARG A 119 -3.04 -20.98 -2.54
N TYR A 120 -3.50 -19.74 -2.63
CA TYR A 120 -2.71 -18.57 -2.92
C TYR A 120 -2.92 -17.51 -1.84
N ASP A 121 -1.86 -16.85 -1.43
CA ASP A 121 -1.89 -15.81 -0.40
C ASP A 121 -0.91 -14.66 -0.70
N ASP A 122 -0.37 -14.61 -1.94
CA ASP A 122 0.67 -13.68 -2.33
C ASP A 122 0.21 -12.21 -2.31
N CYS A 123 -1.04 -11.96 -2.72
CA CYS A 123 -1.59 -10.60 -2.68
C CYS A 123 -1.85 -10.14 -1.23
N GLY A 124 -2.27 -11.06 -0.36
CA GLY A 124 -2.41 -10.78 1.07
C GLY A 124 -1.07 -10.47 1.74
N ASP A 125 -0.04 -11.20 1.34
CA ASP A 125 1.34 -10.96 1.79
C ASP A 125 1.89 -9.62 1.29
N ALA A 126 1.65 -9.31 0.02
CA ALA A 126 1.97 -8.02 -0.56
C ALA A 126 1.35 -6.87 0.22
N LEU A 127 0.05 -6.97 0.55
CA LEU A 127 -0.64 -5.99 1.36
C LEU A 127 -0.01 -5.86 2.75
N ALA A 128 0.39 -6.97 3.37
CA ALA A 128 1.01 -6.96 4.69
C ALA A 128 2.38 -6.27 4.72
N TYR A 129 3.13 -6.32 3.62
CA TYR A 129 4.39 -5.58 3.51
C TYR A 129 4.23 -4.06 3.62
N HIS A 130 3.07 -3.51 3.28
CA HIS A 130 2.79 -2.07 3.44
C HIS A 130 2.91 -1.60 4.90
N LEU A 131 2.73 -2.48 5.87
CA LEU A 131 2.90 -2.15 7.29
C LEU A 131 4.35 -1.77 7.64
N GLN A 132 5.33 -2.21 6.84
CA GLN A 132 6.73 -1.84 7.03
C GLN A 132 7.03 -0.38 6.65
N PHE A 133 6.11 0.29 5.93
CA PHE A 133 6.25 1.69 5.56
C PHE A 133 5.69 2.66 6.61
N GLY A 134 5.14 2.16 7.70
CA GLY A 134 4.50 2.99 8.72
C GLY A 134 5.37 4.13 9.26
N HIS A 135 6.69 3.93 9.29
CA HIS A 135 7.67 4.94 9.72
C HIS A 135 7.93 6.06 8.69
N LEU A 136 7.56 5.83 7.43
CA LEU A 136 7.68 6.81 6.34
C LEU A 136 6.45 7.70 6.22
N LEU A 137 5.36 7.33 6.91
CA LEU A 137 4.13 8.11 6.88
C LEU A 137 4.31 9.37 7.74
N PRO A 138 3.81 10.52 7.30
CA PRO A 138 3.76 11.68 8.16
C PRO A 138 2.96 11.34 9.41
N SER A 139 3.45 11.76 10.56
CA SER A 139 2.67 11.64 11.80
C SER A 139 1.31 12.30 11.58
N PRO A 140 0.20 11.66 11.96
CA PRO A 140 -1.09 12.33 11.88
C PRO A 140 -0.99 13.64 12.65
N ALA A 141 -1.46 14.73 12.04
CA ALA A 141 -1.57 16.00 12.73
C ALA A 141 -2.27 15.76 14.08
N PRO A 142 -1.84 16.43 15.15
CA PRO A 142 -2.47 16.27 16.45
C PRO A 142 -3.96 16.49 16.25
N THR A 143 -4.74 15.44 16.51
CA THR A 143 -6.20 15.50 16.45
C THR A 143 -6.64 16.59 17.42
N ALA A 144 -7.36 17.57 16.91
CA ALA A 144 -8.05 18.52 17.77
C ALA A 144 -8.75 17.76 18.91
N PRO A 145 -8.76 18.32 20.13
CA PRO A 145 -9.33 17.63 21.27
C PRO A 145 -10.72 17.14 20.87
N LYS A 146 -10.99 15.84 21.10
CA LYS A 146 -12.30 15.27 20.82
C LYS A 146 -13.31 16.01 21.66
N VAL A 147 -14.04 16.92 21.03
CA VAL A 147 -15.24 17.48 21.64
C VAL A 147 -16.19 16.30 21.80
N VAL A 148 -16.43 15.91 23.03
CA VAL A 148 -17.45 14.88 23.32
C VAL A 148 -18.78 15.56 23.07
N PRO A 149 -19.56 15.12 22.07
CA PRO A 149 -20.84 15.71 21.79
C PRO A 149 -21.77 15.56 23.02
N THR A 150 -22.27 16.65 23.50
CA THR A 150 -23.17 16.68 24.67
C THR A 150 -24.62 16.90 24.29
N THR A 151 -24.88 17.34 23.06
CA THR A 151 -26.24 17.56 22.55
C THR A 151 -26.44 16.80 21.21
N PHE A 152 -27.71 16.55 20.87
CA PHE A 152 -28.06 15.94 19.58
C PHE A 152 -27.57 16.78 18.40
N LYS A 153 -27.55 18.11 18.53
CA LYS A 153 -27.02 19.02 17.52
C LYS A 153 -25.53 18.79 17.33
N ASP A 154 -24.74 18.60 18.39
CA ASP A 154 -23.31 18.32 18.30
C ASP A 154 -23.03 17.02 17.53
N TYR A 155 -23.92 16.01 17.66
CA TYR A 155 -23.83 14.77 16.88
C TYR A 155 -24.11 14.99 15.40
N VAL A 156 -25.09 15.84 15.06
CA VAL A 156 -25.41 16.16 13.66
C VAL A 156 -24.28 16.95 13.03
N ASP A 157 -23.79 17.98 13.71
CA ASP A 157 -22.65 18.81 13.24
C ASP A 157 -21.38 17.98 13.08
N MET A 158 -21.14 17.02 13.99
CA MET A 158 -20.03 16.06 13.88
C MET A 158 -20.21 15.10 12.70
N ALA A 159 -21.42 14.63 12.43
CA ALA A 159 -21.70 13.75 11.32
C ALA A 159 -21.55 14.46 9.96
N GLU A 160 -21.92 15.73 9.89
CA GLU A 160 -21.74 16.56 8.70
C GLU A 160 -20.26 16.92 8.49
N ALA A 161 -19.54 17.29 9.55
CA ALA A 161 -18.09 17.48 9.51
C ALA A 161 -17.37 16.20 9.08
N TRP A 162 -17.84 15.02 9.54
CA TRP A 162 -17.30 13.72 9.17
C TRP A 162 -17.55 13.39 7.67
N LYS A 163 -18.71 13.79 7.13
CA LYS A 163 -18.98 13.68 5.68
C LYS A 163 -18.02 14.56 4.87
N LEU A 164 -17.86 15.83 5.28
CA LEU A 164 -16.93 16.77 4.66
C LEU A 164 -15.47 16.33 4.79
N GLU A 165 -15.07 15.77 5.95
CA GLU A 165 -13.74 15.18 6.10
C GLU A 165 -13.56 13.90 5.28
N ARG A 166 -14.57 13.06 5.17
CA ARG A 166 -14.50 11.87 4.29
C ARG A 166 -14.28 12.25 2.84
N ASP A 167 -14.89 13.35 2.38
CA ASP A 167 -14.75 13.85 1.01
C ASP A 167 -13.46 14.69 0.83
N ARG A 168 -12.92 15.25 1.90
CA ARG A 168 -11.67 16.02 1.94
C ARG A 168 -10.42 15.16 2.16
N PHE A 169 -10.56 14.08 2.90
CA PHE A 169 -9.58 13.01 3.03
C PHE A 169 -9.91 11.88 2.04
N ALA A 170 -10.02 12.24 0.75
CA ALA A 170 -9.56 11.31 -0.25
C ALA A 170 -8.16 10.84 0.18
N PRO A 171 -7.91 9.55 0.26
CA PRO A 171 -6.91 8.95 1.15
C PRO A 171 -5.54 9.57 0.95
N PHE A 172 -4.77 9.69 2.02
CA PHE A 172 -3.32 9.75 1.94
C PHE A 172 -2.88 8.46 1.24
N ASN A 173 -2.75 8.54 -0.07
CA ASN A 173 -2.36 7.43 -0.91
C ASN A 173 -0.88 7.20 -0.69
N VAL A 174 -0.55 6.21 0.11
CA VAL A 174 0.78 5.63 0.14
C VAL A 174 0.82 4.63 -1.00
N ASP A 175 1.17 5.13 -2.16
CA ASP A 175 1.36 4.28 -3.32
C ASP A 175 2.70 3.58 -3.21
N VAL A 176 2.63 2.36 -2.78
CA VAL A 176 3.77 1.45 -2.82
C VAL A 176 3.50 0.47 -3.95
N ALA A 177 4.25 0.61 -5.04
CA ALA A 177 4.26 -0.41 -6.08
C ALA A 177 4.93 -1.65 -5.51
N PHE A 178 4.14 -2.68 -5.24
CA PHE A 178 4.62 -3.98 -4.81
C PHE A 178 4.34 -5.01 -5.90
N ILE A 179 5.37 -5.74 -6.28
CA ILE A 179 5.25 -6.88 -7.18
C ILE A 179 5.27 -8.15 -6.32
N PRO A 180 4.17 -8.92 -6.24
CA PRO A 180 4.16 -10.19 -5.53
C PRO A 180 5.19 -11.17 -6.12
N GLN A 181 5.60 -12.12 -5.30
CA GLN A 181 6.55 -13.16 -5.68
C GLN A 181 6.18 -13.86 -6.99
N LEU A 182 7.15 -13.95 -7.87
CA LEU A 182 6.99 -14.40 -9.24
C LEU A 182 7.25 -15.89 -9.46
N PHE A 183 7.48 -16.66 -8.39
CA PHE A 183 7.86 -18.05 -8.51
C PHE A 183 7.11 -18.94 -7.49
N ASN A 184 6.14 -19.65 -7.98
CA ASN A 184 5.76 -21.02 -7.63
C ASN A 184 5.35 -21.77 -8.88
#